data_06a26793dc2bed7905d39d028d3d6fc8
#
_entry.id   06a26793dc2bed7905d39d028d3d6fc8
#
_cell.length_a   1.000
_cell.length_b   1.000
_cell.length_c   1.000
_cell.angle_alpha   90.00
_cell.angle_beta   90.00
_cell.angle_gamma   90.00
#
_symmetry.space_group_name_H-M   'P 1'
#
loop_
_entity.id
_entity.type
_entity.pdbx_description
1 polymer ?
#
loop_
_entity_poly.entity_id
_entity_poly.type
_entity_poly.pdbx_seq_one_letter_code
_entity_poly.pdbx_strand_id
1 'polypeptide(L)'
;MANQVSTDLFGNPIDPVVGYARGSILRGTDEEVVRMLRARQMVGERVRSKGKESVFDLSGMNRGAGIGADEVPHLTSHVPFFERFEGRTEPYALRHMGADPTRHKALIINRVSAANFIALTTLLARGHHVYALAPAGGSTHPSAIRPITMVGATFTQFHSVDELERAWRERGAPRLLLITPISASKRHIELADVRRALALPRDSSTLAYVDDAHMASRVGYFREPRTFELGAVDLAVCSADKHVAGPRAGVFVGRADLVTQIGSRVYELGLEAQAGQYVGVANALRNFDPEVIRQAGLLAEQLLVVLQSKYGSKAYLGGPGVSIVGDDALEIAQGRAAKGKTTLVAVEAAGIVAMEMLAEDGILTIGAVSMPSSAPVVRLMMYPDGHRLGVQRIAASLDKALNKLGRVLDDLDTAREILLGPAAHRGATQSIAVEPATALSAR
;
A
#
# COMPACT_ATOMS: atom_id res chain seq x y z
N MET A 1 -30.42 -12.05 -8.47
CA MET A 1 -30.14 -10.74 -9.07
C MET A 1 -28.82 -10.89 -9.83
N ALA A 2 -28.80 -10.65 -11.14
CA ALA A 2 -27.58 -10.69 -11.92
C ALA A 2 -26.60 -9.67 -11.34
N ASN A 3 -25.39 -10.09 -10.98
CA ASN A 3 -24.32 -9.20 -10.55
C ASN A 3 -24.06 -8.22 -11.71
N GLN A 4 -24.47 -6.98 -11.54
CA GLN A 4 -24.12 -5.91 -12.47
C GLN A 4 -22.60 -5.74 -12.38
N VAL A 5 -21.89 -6.12 -13.44
CA VAL A 5 -20.43 -5.96 -13.53
C VAL A 5 -20.18 -4.46 -13.53
N SER A 6 -19.49 -3.95 -12.48
CA SER A 6 -19.09 -2.54 -12.44
C SER A 6 -18.03 -2.27 -13.52
N THR A 7 -18.09 -1.11 -14.16
CA THR A 7 -17.15 -0.69 -15.20
C THR A 7 -16.37 0.55 -14.77
N ASP A 8 -15.17 0.74 -15.35
CA ASP A 8 -14.42 1.99 -15.22
C ASP A 8 -15.05 3.12 -16.05
N LEU A 9 -14.46 4.31 -16.05
CA LEU A 9 -14.95 5.47 -16.82
C LEU A 9 -14.98 5.24 -18.33
N PHE A 10 -14.25 4.24 -18.83
CA PHE A 10 -14.13 3.92 -20.25
C PHE A 10 -14.94 2.67 -20.65
N GLY A 11 -15.74 2.12 -19.72
CA GLY A 11 -16.60 0.96 -19.94
C GLY A 11 -15.92 -0.40 -19.81
N ASN A 12 -14.68 -0.46 -19.33
CA ASN A 12 -13.99 -1.74 -19.11
C ASN A 12 -14.47 -2.40 -17.81
N PRO A 13 -14.69 -3.73 -17.78
CA PRO A 13 -15.15 -4.42 -16.59
C PRO A 13 -14.09 -4.34 -15.48
N ILE A 14 -14.53 -3.97 -14.29
CA ILE A 14 -13.67 -3.92 -13.08
C ILE A 14 -13.53 -5.32 -12.51
N ASP A 15 -12.29 -5.76 -12.29
CA ASP A 15 -11.97 -6.97 -11.54
C ASP A 15 -12.34 -6.74 -10.06
N PRO A 16 -13.31 -7.49 -9.50
CA PRO A 16 -13.83 -7.26 -8.14
C PRO A 16 -12.79 -7.52 -7.05
N VAL A 17 -11.72 -8.26 -7.34
CA VAL A 17 -10.66 -8.59 -6.38
C VAL A 17 -9.70 -7.42 -6.21
N VAL A 18 -9.36 -6.75 -7.30
CA VAL A 18 -8.37 -5.64 -7.29
C VAL A 18 -9.02 -4.27 -7.32
N GLY A 19 -10.29 -4.17 -7.74
CA GLY A 19 -11.05 -2.93 -7.77
C GLY A 19 -10.71 -2.00 -8.93
N TYR A 20 -10.13 -2.53 -10.04
CA TYR A 20 -9.85 -1.80 -11.29
C TYR A 20 -9.87 -2.74 -12.49
N ALA A 21 -10.01 -2.16 -13.70
CA ALA A 21 -10.02 -2.91 -14.93
C ALA A 21 -8.63 -3.46 -15.29
N ARG A 22 -8.59 -4.72 -15.77
CA ARG A 22 -7.39 -5.34 -16.32
C ARG A 22 -7.23 -4.94 -17.77
N GLY A 23 -5.99 -4.62 -18.19
CA GLY A 23 -5.68 -4.24 -19.56
C GLY A 23 -5.21 -5.38 -20.44
N SER A 24 -4.92 -5.06 -21.68
CA SER A 24 -4.35 -6.01 -22.64
C SER A 24 -2.84 -6.25 -22.44
N ILE A 25 -2.16 -5.35 -21.74
CA ILE A 25 -0.73 -5.42 -21.41
C ILE A 25 -0.54 -5.95 -19.98
N LEU A 26 -1.19 -5.33 -19.00
CA LEU A 26 -1.19 -5.76 -17.59
C LEU A 26 -2.46 -6.58 -17.31
N ARG A 27 -2.51 -7.79 -17.84
CA ARG A 27 -3.67 -8.71 -17.75
C ARG A 27 -3.88 -9.30 -16.37
N GLY A 28 -2.79 -9.43 -15.60
CA GLY A 28 -2.81 -10.05 -14.30
C GLY A 28 -1.67 -9.61 -13.39
N THR A 29 -1.54 -10.30 -12.26
CA THR A 29 -0.48 -10.04 -11.29
C THR A 29 0.91 -10.36 -11.81
N ASP A 30 1.02 -11.26 -12.77
CA ASP A 30 2.31 -11.71 -13.33
C ASP A 30 2.97 -10.58 -14.14
N GLU A 31 2.22 -9.92 -15.02
CA GLU A 31 2.73 -8.78 -15.77
C GLU A 31 3.03 -7.58 -14.85
N GLU A 32 2.27 -7.40 -13.78
CA GLU A 32 2.58 -6.38 -12.77
C GLU A 32 3.90 -6.69 -12.03
N VAL A 33 4.22 -7.96 -11.79
CA VAL A 33 5.53 -8.38 -11.23
C VAL A 33 6.65 -8.08 -12.22
N VAL A 34 6.47 -8.41 -13.51
CA VAL A 34 7.45 -8.11 -14.57
C VAL A 34 7.75 -6.61 -14.62
N ARG A 35 6.71 -5.76 -14.64
CA ARG A 35 6.87 -4.29 -14.58
C ARG A 35 7.67 -3.86 -13.36
N MET A 36 7.33 -4.37 -12.17
CA MET A 36 8.03 -4.04 -10.93
C MET A 36 9.50 -4.43 -10.97
N LEU A 37 9.82 -5.63 -11.48
CA LEU A 37 11.20 -6.11 -11.60
C LEU A 37 11.99 -5.29 -12.60
N ARG A 38 11.39 -4.94 -13.75
CA ARG A 38 11.97 -4.02 -14.73
C ARG A 38 12.32 -2.66 -14.11
N ALA A 39 11.39 -2.05 -13.36
CA ALA A 39 11.68 -0.77 -12.69
C ALA A 39 12.90 -0.87 -11.75
N ARG A 40 13.03 -1.97 -11.01
CA ARG A 40 14.19 -2.22 -10.14
C ARG A 40 15.50 -2.35 -10.94
N GLN A 41 15.45 -3.02 -12.08
CA GLN A 41 16.61 -3.10 -12.98
C GLN A 41 17.02 -1.71 -13.49
N MET A 42 16.05 -0.91 -13.96
CA MET A 42 16.29 0.46 -14.41
C MET A 42 16.92 1.33 -13.31
N VAL A 43 16.45 1.22 -12.07
CA VAL A 43 17.08 1.90 -10.92
C VAL A 43 18.52 1.43 -10.75
N GLY A 44 18.78 0.12 -10.75
CA GLY A 44 20.11 -0.45 -10.61
C GLY A 44 21.07 0.00 -11.72
N GLU A 45 20.62 0.00 -12.96
CA GLU A 45 21.40 0.46 -14.12
C GLU A 45 21.71 1.96 -14.04
N ARG A 46 20.70 2.77 -13.66
CA ARG A 46 20.91 4.21 -13.49
C ARG A 46 21.90 4.52 -12.38
N VAL A 47 21.81 3.83 -11.25
CA VAL A 47 22.77 3.99 -10.15
C VAL A 47 24.18 3.59 -10.57
N ARG A 48 24.35 2.47 -11.28
CA ARG A 48 25.66 2.05 -11.78
C ARG A 48 26.28 3.02 -12.79
N SER A 49 25.44 3.60 -13.66
CA SER A 49 25.92 4.48 -14.75
C SER A 49 26.05 5.94 -14.34
N LYS A 50 25.22 6.45 -13.42
CA LYS A 50 25.10 7.88 -13.08
C LYS A 50 25.23 8.17 -11.57
N GLY A 51 25.48 7.16 -10.74
CA GLY A 51 25.54 7.29 -9.28
C GLY A 51 24.16 7.32 -8.61
N LYS A 52 24.16 7.02 -7.30
CA LYS A 52 22.91 6.96 -6.49
C LYS A 52 22.12 8.27 -6.46
N GLU A 53 22.83 9.41 -6.57
CA GLU A 53 22.22 10.75 -6.54
C GLU A 53 21.39 11.07 -7.80
N SER A 54 21.48 10.22 -8.84
CA SER A 54 20.67 10.34 -10.05
C SER A 54 19.25 9.78 -9.91
N VAL A 55 18.95 9.10 -8.80
CA VAL A 55 17.60 8.57 -8.50
C VAL A 55 16.99 9.40 -7.37
N PHE A 56 15.72 9.76 -7.57
CA PHE A 56 14.91 10.53 -6.61
C PHE A 56 13.71 9.69 -6.20
N ASP A 57 13.68 9.24 -4.95
CA ASP A 57 12.61 8.40 -4.45
C ASP A 57 11.41 9.26 -3.98
N LEU A 58 10.36 9.25 -4.77
CA LEU A 58 9.05 9.84 -4.49
C LEU A 58 7.98 8.76 -4.25
N SER A 59 8.38 7.55 -3.87
CA SER A 59 7.44 6.45 -3.60
C SER A 59 6.71 6.56 -2.26
N GLY A 60 7.23 7.37 -1.33
CA GLY A 60 6.78 7.43 0.06
C GLY A 60 7.25 6.23 0.90
N MET A 61 8.20 5.45 0.37
CA MET A 61 8.72 4.25 1.02
C MET A 61 10.25 4.32 1.11
N ASN A 62 10.77 4.36 2.32
CA ASN A 62 12.22 4.37 2.50
C ASN A 62 12.84 2.99 2.19
N ARG A 63 12.29 1.92 2.77
CA ARG A 63 12.79 0.53 2.64
C ARG A 63 14.25 0.34 3.00
N GLY A 64 14.79 1.23 3.82
CA GLY A 64 16.13 1.13 4.36
C GLY A 64 16.25 -0.01 5.35
N ALA A 65 17.42 -0.64 5.45
CA ALA A 65 17.66 -1.65 6.48
C ALA A 65 17.74 -1.01 7.88
N GLY A 66 18.29 0.21 7.98
CA GLY A 66 18.40 0.93 9.25
C GLY A 66 19.32 0.26 10.27
N ILE A 67 20.29 -0.56 9.82
CA ILE A 67 21.21 -1.34 10.64
C ILE A 67 22.53 -0.57 10.76
N GLY A 68 22.99 -0.33 11.98
CA GLY A 68 24.29 0.27 12.26
C GLY A 68 25.44 -0.72 12.06
N ALA A 69 26.63 -0.21 11.73
CA ALA A 69 27.80 -1.05 11.54
C ALA A 69 28.18 -1.86 12.79
N ASP A 70 27.92 -1.32 13.98
CA ASP A 70 28.10 -1.96 15.30
C ASP A 70 27.08 -3.07 15.59
N GLU A 71 25.94 -3.07 14.88
CA GLU A 71 24.89 -4.07 15.03
C GLU A 71 25.12 -5.31 14.14
N VAL A 72 25.84 -5.16 13.02
CA VAL A 72 26.07 -6.23 12.03
C VAL A 72 26.68 -7.50 12.65
N PRO A 73 27.69 -7.45 13.53
CA PRO A 73 28.25 -8.65 14.14
C PRO A 73 27.23 -9.48 14.93
N HIS A 74 26.20 -8.84 15.49
CA HIS A 74 25.17 -9.52 16.26
C HIS A 74 24.08 -10.17 15.37
N LEU A 75 24.13 -9.99 14.06
CA LEU A 75 23.21 -10.61 13.11
C LEU A 75 23.77 -11.87 12.43
N THR A 76 24.96 -12.32 12.85
CA THR A 76 25.66 -13.44 12.23
C THR A 76 25.09 -14.81 12.59
N SER A 77 24.44 -14.92 13.74
CA SER A 77 23.72 -16.12 14.19
C SER A 77 22.70 -15.80 15.27
N HIS A 78 21.89 -16.79 15.67
CA HIS A 78 20.82 -16.61 16.66
C HIS A 78 21.35 -16.21 18.04
N VAL A 79 22.47 -16.77 18.49
CA VAL A 79 22.97 -16.53 19.87
C VAL A 79 23.30 -15.05 20.11
N PRO A 80 24.18 -14.40 19.32
CA PRO A 80 24.46 -12.99 19.50
C PRO A 80 23.23 -12.10 19.17
N PHE A 81 22.32 -12.57 18.30
CA PHE A 81 21.08 -11.84 18.03
C PHE A 81 20.17 -11.83 19.26
N PHE A 82 19.91 -12.96 19.90
CA PHE A 82 19.05 -13.04 21.08
C PHE A 82 19.64 -12.26 22.26
N GLU A 83 20.94 -12.40 22.49
CA GLU A 83 21.64 -11.65 23.54
C GLU A 83 21.46 -10.12 23.38
N ARG A 84 21.54 -9.62 22.15
CA ARG A 84 21.54 -8.18 21.88
C ARG A 84 20.16 -7.59 21.66
N PHE A 85 19.24 -8.28 20.98
CA PHE A 85 18.02 -7.70 20.43
C PHE A 85 16.72 -8.34 20.90
N GLU A 86 16.73 -9.53 21.50
CA GLU A 86 15.48 -10.19 21.92
C GLU A 86 14.67 -9.30 22.87
N GLY A 87 13.38 -9.18 22.59
CA GLY A 87 12.45 -8.35 23.36
C GLY A 87 12.60 -6.83 23.19
N ARG A 88 13.62 -6.33 22.49
CA ARG A 88 13.92 -4.88 22.43
C ARG A 88 13.02 -4.10 21.47
N THR A 89 12.43 -4.74 20.50
CA THR A 89 11.59 -4.06 19.48
C THR A 89 10.17 -3.81 19.97
N GLU A 90 9.65 -4.67 20.84
CA GLU A 90 8.27 -4.56 21.33
C GLU A 90 7.97 -3.22 22.02
N PRO A 91 8.78 -2.69 22.95
CA PRO A 91 8.51 -1.39 23.57
C PRO A 91 8.45 -0.23 22.56
N TYR A 92 9.27 -0.27 21.51
CA TYR A 92 9.22 0.74 20.46
C TYR A 92 7.95 0.61 19.61
N ALA A 93 7.52 -0.62 19.30
CA ALA A 93 6.30 -0.88 18.56
C ALA A 93 5.05 -0.42 19.32
N LEU A 94 4.94 -0.76 20.60
CA LEU A 94 3.84 -0.32 21.46
C LEU A 94 3.78 1.20 21.55
N ARG A 95 4.91 1.86 21.83
CA ARG A 95 4.99 3.33 21.87
C ARG A 95 4.63 3.96 20.53
N HIS A 96 5.12 3.41 19.41
CA HIS A 96 4.84 3.93 18.08
C HIS A 96 3.36 3.86 17.73
N MET A 97 2.65 2.84 18.19
CA MET A 97 1.21 2.67 17.96
C MET A 97 0.34 3.34 19.03
N GLY A 98 0.91 3.90 20.11
CA GLY A 98 0.16 4.49 21.23
C GLY A 98 -0.54 3.44 22.11
N ALA A 99 0.03 2.24 22.21
CA ALA A 99 -0.55 1.10 22.91
C ALA A 99 -0.08 1.03 24.37
N ASP A 100 -0.95 0.53 25.25
CA ASP A 100 -0.67 0.31 26.66
C ASP A 100 0.09 -1.02 26.87
N PRO A 101 1.33 -1.02 27.38
CA PRO A 101 2.13 -2.23 27.54
C PRO A 101 1.58 -3.23 28.59
N THR A 102 0.64 -2.83 29.42
CA THR A 102 -0.02 -3.73 30.38
C THR A 102 -1.12 -4.58 29.76
N ARG A 103 -1.67 -4.16 28.61
CA ARG A 103 -2.80 -4.78 27.93
C ARG A 103 -2.46 -5.31 26.55
N HIS A 104 -1.44 -4.76 25.92
CA HIS A 104 -1.10 -5.01 24.52
C HIS A 104 0.27 -5.66 24.38
N LYS A 105 0.43 -6.42 23.33
CA LYS A 105 1.69 -6.98 22.84
C LYS A 105 1.93 -6.57 21.39
N ALA A 106 3.19 -6.70 20.97
CA ALA A 106 3.57 -6.45 19.60
C ALA A 106 4.26 -7.67 18.96
N LEU A 107 4.06 -7.82 17.65
CA LEU A 107 4.80 -8.72 16.78
C LEU A 107 5.34 -7.93 15.60
N ILE A 108 6.56 -8.25 15.20
CA ILE A 108 7.09 -7.76 13.93
C ILE A 108 6.96 -8.87 12.91
N ILE A 109 6.13 -8.63 11.91
CA ILE A 109 5.80 -9.59 10.86
C ILE A 109 6.48 -9.13 9.57
N ASN A 110 6.93 -10.07 8.73
CA ASN A 110 7.74 -9.76 7.55
C ASN A 110 7.08 -8.76 6.58
N ARG A 111 5.74 -8.57 6.62
CA ARG A 111 4.97 -7.60 5.81
C ARG A 111 3.61 -7.29 6.43
N VAL A 112 3.07 -6.10 6.15
CA VAL A 112 1.66 -5.77 6.48
C VAL A 112 0.69 -6.77 5.83
N SER A 113 0.93 -7.19 4.58
CA SER A 113 0.07 -8.16 3.89
C SER A 113 0.07 -9.53 4.57
N ALA A 114 1.20 -9.96 5.12
CA ALA A 114 1.29 -11.20 5.91
C ALA A 114 0.57 -11.05 7.26
N ALA A 115 0.68 -9.88 7.89
CA ALA A 115 -0.04 -9.57 9.11
C ALA A 115 -1.56 -9.61 8.90
N ASN A 116 -2.06 -8.96 7.85
CA ASN A 116 -3.48 -9.04 7.48
C ASN A 116 -3.91 -10.49 7.21
N PHE A 117 -3.12 -11.22 6.41
CA PHE A 117 -3.41 -12.61 6.09
C PHE A 117 -3.56 -13.47 7.34
N ILE A 118 -2.56 -13.46 8.21
CA ILE A 118 -2.55 -14.35 9.37
C ILE A 118 -3.59 -13.93 10.44
N ALA A 119 -3.77 -12.62 10.68
CA ALA A 119 -4.76 -12.15 11.63
C ALA A 119 -6.18 -12.53 11.17
N LEU A 120 -6.53 -12.25 9.92
CA LEU A 120 -7.88 -12.50 9.41
C LEU A 120 -8.18 -14.00 9.25
N THR A 121 -7.20 -14.83 8.83
CA THR A 121 -7.39 -16.28 8.75
C THR A 121 -7.41 -16.96 10.12
N THR A 122 -6.86 -16.35 11.16
CA THR A 122 -6.91 -16.86 12.54
C THR A 122 -8.22 -16.50 13.24
N LEU A 123 -8.74 -15.29 13.00
CA LEU A 123 -9.88 -14.74 13.73
C LEU A 123 -11.23 -15.02 13.06
N LEU A 124 -11.23 -15.33 11.77
CA LEU A 124 -12.43 -15.52 10.97
C LEU A 124 -12.61 -16.98 10.57
N ALA A 125 -13.86 -17.36 10.35
CA ALA A 125 -14.27 -18.67 9.87
C ALA A 125 -15.44 -18.50 8.88
N ARG A 126 -15.81 -19.61 8.22
CA ARG A 126 -16.99 -19.68 7.36
C ARG A 126 -18.24 -19.19 8.11
N GLY A 127 -19.01 -18.34 7.46
CA GLY A 127 -20.23 -17.75 8.01
C GLY A 127 -20.03 -16.50 8.84
N HIS A 128 -18.78 -16.14 9.18
CA HIS A 128 -18.52 -14.84 9.80
C HIS A 128 -18.73 -13.71 8.79
N HIS A 129 -19.13 -12.54 9.30
CA HIS A 129 -19.29 -11.33 8.50
C HIS A 129 -18.35 -10.23 9.00
N VAL A 130 -17.78 -9.47 8.06
CA VAL A 130 -16.89 -8.33 8.32
C VAL A 130 -17.53 -7.07 7.78
N TYR A 131 -17.59 -6.02 8.62
CA TYR A 131 -17.88 -4.66 8.16
C TYR A 131 -16.55 -3.94 7.94
N ALA A 132 -16.33 -3.45 6.73
CA ALA A 132 -15.11 -2.75 6.36
C ALA A 132 -15.43 -1.28 6.08
N LEU A 133 -14.82 -0.36 6.84
CA LEU A 133 -14.90 1.07 6.59
C LEU A 133 -13.65 1.53 5.86
N ALA A 134 -13.81 2.08 4.66
CA ALA A 134 -12.76 2.67 3.84
C ALA A 134 -13.17 4.07 3.39
N PRO A 135 -12.21 4.98 3.09
CA PRO A 135 -12.57 6.34 2.69
C PRO A 135 -13.30 6.38 1.34
N ALA A 136 -14.13 7.39 1.13
CA ALA A 136 -14.78 7.64 -0.15
C ALA A 136 -13.73 7.78 -1.28
N GLY A 137 -13.95 7.14 -2.41
CA GLY A 137 -12.99 7.07 -3.52
C GLY A 137 -11.74 6.23 -3.22
N GLY A 138 -11.77 5.43 -2.17
CA GLY A 138 -10.76 4.42 -1.81
C GLY A 138 -11.41 3.08 -1.52
N SER A 139 -10.61 2.08 -1.17
CA SER A 139 -11.09 0.74 -0.82
C SER A 139 -10.20 0.09 0.23
N THR A 140 -10.74 -0.91 0.91
CA THR A 140 -9.97 -1.86 1.72
C THR A 140 -8.96 -2.57 0.83
N HIS A 141 -7.74 -2.75 1.31
CA HIS A 141 -6.68 -3.33 0.49
C HIS A 141 -6.94 -4.82 0.20
N PRO A 142 -6.65 -5.33 -1.02
CA PRO A 142 -6.83 -6.74 -1.37
C PRO A 142 -6.15 -7.74 -0.44
N SER A 143 -5.06 -7.33 0.24
CA SER A 143 -4.39 -8.17 1.25
C SER A 143 -5.26 -8.47 2.49
N ALA A 144 -6.29 -7.67 2.73
CA ALA A 144 -7.29 -7.94 3.77
C ALA A 144 -8.54 -8.63 3.19
N ILE A 145 -8.98 -8.25 1.99
CA ILE A 145 -10.18 -8.84 1.36
C ILE A 145 -9.95 -10.34 1.04
N ARG A 146 -8.81 -10.68 0.46
CA ARG A 146 -8.52 -12.07 0.07
C ARG A 146 -8.56 -13.07 1.23
N PRO A 147 -7.89 -12.85 2.37
CA PRO A 147 -7.98 -13.79 3.49
C PRO A 147 -9.41 -13.93 4.04
N ILE A 148 -10.22 -12.86 4.06
CA ILE A 148 -11.63 -12.93 4.46
C ILE A 148 -12.39 -13.93 3.57
N THR A 149 -12.25 -13.80 2.26
CA THR A 149 -12.94 -14.69 1.31
C THR A 149 -12.37 -16.11 1.32
N MET A 150 -11.05 -16.28 1.53
CA MET A 150 -10.39 -17.59 1.59
C MET A 150 -10.91 -18.47 2.73
N VAL A 151 -11.25 -17.90 3.88
CA VAL A 151 -11.83 -18.65 5.01
C VAL A 151 -13.34 -18.86 4.90
N GLY A 152 -13.95 -18.40 3.79
CA GLY A 152 -15.40 -18.48 3.58
C GLY A 152 -16.22 -17.50 4.40
N ALA A 153 -15.58 -16.44 4.92
CA ALA A 153 -16.25 -15.30 5.51
C ALA A 153 -16.70 -14.33 4.40
N THR A 154 -17.64 -13.46 4.74
CA THR A 154 -18.16 -12.42 3.84
C THR A 154 -17.82 -11.05 4.39
N PHE A 155 -17.85 -10.02 3.54
CA PHE A 155 -17.65 -8.64 3.98
C PHE A 155 -18.59 -7.69 3.26
N THR A 156 -18.93 -6.59 3.94
CA THR A 156 -19.60 -5.44 3.35
C THR A 156 -18.69 -4.22 3.54
N GLN A 157 -18.37 -3.53 2.45
CA GLN A 157 -17.61 -2.30 2.51
C GLN A 157 -18.53 -1.09 2.55
N PHE A 158 -18.19 -0.15 3.44
CA PHE A 158 -18.84 1.14 3.61
C PHE A 158 -17.85 2.25 3.30
N HIS A 159 -18.35 3.36 2.75
CA HIS A 159 -17.54 4.53 2.41
C HIS A 159 -17.90 5.75 3.25
N SER A 160 -18.90 5.62 4.12
CA SER A 160 -19.26 6.61 5.14
C SER A 160 -19.57 5.93 6.46
N VAL A 161 -19.32 6.63 7.56
CA VAL A 161 -19.67 6.14 8.90
C VAL A 161 -21.20 6.07 9.08
N ASP A 162 -21.95 6.94 8.42
CA ASP A 162 -23.43 6.94 8.49
C ASP A 162 -24.03 5.67 7.88
N GLU A 163 -23.47 5.18 6.76
CA GLU A 163 -23.86 3.90 6.16
C GLU A 163 -23.51 2.73 7.09
N LEU A 164 -22.32 2.75 7.69
CA LEU A 164 -21.89 1.76 8.67
C LEU A 164 -22.82 1.73 9.89
N GLU A 165 -23.14 2.89 10.48
CA GLU A 165 -24.03 3.00 11.62
C GLU A 165 -25.45 2.50 11.31
N ARG A 166 -25.95 2.78 10.12
CA ARG A 166 -27.24 2.28 9.65
C ARG A 166 -27.23 0.76 9.57
N ALA A 167 -26.21 0.19 8.91
CA ALA A 167 -26.07 -1.26 8.81
C ALA A 167 -25.93 -1.92 10.19
N TRP A 168 -25.21 -1.28 11.11
CA TRP A 168 -25.06 -1.76 12.49
C TRP A 168 -26.40 -1.83 13.23
N ARG A 169 -27.26 -0.80 13.10
CA ARG A 169 -28.59 -0.79 13.71
C ARG A 169 -29.54 -1.80 13.08
N GLU A 170 -29.49 -1.95 11.75
CA GLU A 170 -30.42 -2.80 11.00
C GLU A 170 -30.08 -4.28 11.05
N ARG A 171 -28.79 -4.62 11.07
CA ARG A 171 -28.28 -5.99 10.88
C ARG A 171 -27.48 -6.52 12.07
N GLY A 172 -27.23 -5.68 13.07
CA GLY A 172 -26.40 -6.01 14.22
C GLY A 172 -24.90 -5.86 13.96
N ALA A 173 -24.12 -6.15 15.00
CA ALA A 173 -22.67 -6.08 14.98
C ALA A 173 -22.08 -7.24 14.16
N PRO A 174 -21.02 -7.00 13.36
CA PRO A 174 -20.30 -8.04 12.63
C PRO A 174 -19.36 -8.84 13.57
N ARG A 175 -18.75 -9.91 13.07
CA ARG A 175 -17.65 -10.57 13.79
C ARG A 175 -16.42 -9.66 13.88
N LEU A 176 -16.17 -8.86 12.86
CA LEU A 176 -15.02 -7.95 12.79
C LEU A 176 -15.41 -6.63 12.14
N LEU A 177 -15.06 -5.52 12.80
CA LEU A 177 -15.01 -4.19 12.21
C LEU A 177 -13.58 -3.94 11.72
N LEU A 178 -13.40 -3.83 10.41
CA LEU A 178 -12.12 -3.52 9.78
C LEU A 178 -12.12 -2.06 9.33
N ILE A 179 -11.18 -1.25 9.80
CA ILE A 179 -11.06 0.16 9.41
C ILE A 179 -9.74 0.37 8.65
N THR A 180 -9.82 1.00 7.49
CA THR A 180 -8.66 1.45 6.70
C THR A 180 -8.64 2.98 6.67
N PRO A 181 -7.97 3.66 7.61
CA PRO A 181 -8.03 5.13 7.73
C PRO A 181 -7.50 5.86 6.49
N ILE A 182 -6.44 5.34 5.86
CA ILE A 182 -5.91 5.85 4.60
C ILE A 182 -5.81 4.69 3.60
N SER A 183 -6.55 4.79 2.51
CA SER A 183 -6.56 3.78 1.44
C SER A 183 -5.28 3.79 0.59
N ALA A 184 -5.13 2.79 -0.28
CA ALA A 184 -4.04 2.74 -1.24
C ALA A 184 -4.08 3.90 -2.26
N SER A 185 -5.26 4.46 -2.57
CA SER A 185 -5.42 5.68 -3.39
C SER A 185 -5.11 6.97 -2.62
N LYS A 186 -4.70 6.88 -1.35
CA LYS A 186 -4.40 8.03 -0.49
C LYS A 186 -5.62 8.89 -0.13
N ARG A 187 -6.81 8.36 -0.26
CA ARG A 187 -8.01 8.94 0.35
C ARG A 187 -7.99 8.65 1.84
N HIS A 188 -8.50 9.57 2.63
CA HIS A 188 -8.45 9.58 4.08
C HIS A 188 -9.86 9.64 4.67
N ILE A 189 -10.10 8.95 5.79
CA ILE A 189 -11.31 9.07 6.60
C ILE A 189 -11.03 10.12 7.66
N GLU A 190 -11.95 11.07 7.84
CA GLU A 190 -11.83 12.08 8.88
C GLU A 190 -11.76 11.44 10.28
N LEU A 191 -10.91 11.99 11.14
CA LEU A 191 -10.69 11.48 12.51
C LEU A 191 -11.99 11.29 13.29
N ALA A 192 -12.94 12.24 13.14
CA ALA A 192 -14.23 12.17 13.81
C ALA A 192 -15.01 10.90 13.41
N ASP A 193 -14.98 10.56 12.14
CA ASP A 193 -15.69 9.38 11.59
C ASP A 193 -15.01 8.06 12.01
N VAL A 194 -13.67 8.03 12.06
CA VAL A 194 -12.95 6.86 12.61
C VAL A 194 -13.34 6.65 14.08
N ARG A 195 -13.40 7.72 14.88
CA ARG A 195 -13.79 7.64 16.29
C ARG A 195 -15.24 7.22 16.47
N ARG A 196 -16.16 7.71 15.65
CA ARG A 196 -17.57 7.27 15.64
C ARG A 196 -17.68 5.77 15.35
N ALA A 197 -16.97 5.29 14.34
CA ALA A 197 -16.95 3.86 14.00
C ALA A 197 -16.41 2.99 15.15
N LEU A 198 -15.34 3.42 15.82
CA LEU A 198 -14.75 2.71 16.96
C LEU A 198 -15.61 2.78 18.23
N ALA A 199 -16.51 3.75 18.33
CA ALA A 199 -17.44 3.92 19.45
C ALA A 199 -18.74 3.10 19.29
N LEU A 200 -18.96 2.42 18.16
CA LEU A 200 -20.14 1.58 17.96
C LEU A 200 -20.20 0.47 19.02
N PRO A 201 -21.41 0.17 19.56
CA PRO A 201 -21.54 -0.82 20.61
C PRO A 201 -21.13 -2.21 20.13
N ARG A 202 -20.21 -2.83 20.85
CA ARG A 202 -19.66 -4.15 20.55
C ARG A 202 -19.79 -5.06 21.75
N ASP A 203 -20.17 -6.30 21.52
CA ASP A 203 -20.03 -7.36 22.51
C ASP A 203 -18.63 -8.00 22.47
N SER A 204 -18.39 -8.98 23.32
CA SER A 204 -17.11 -9.70 23.39
C SER A 204 -16.76 -10.49 22.13
N SER A 205 -17.74 -10.71 21.25
CA SER A 205 -17.56 -11.47 19.99
C SER A 205 -17.12 -10.58 18.83
N THR A 206 -17.37 -9.26 18.89
CA THR A 206 -17.05 -8.30 17.84
C THR A 206 -15.68 -7.64 18.10
N LEU A 207 -14.75 -7.83 17.20
CA LEU A 207 -13.40 -7.24 17.27
C LEU A 207 -13.29 -6.01 16.37
N ALA A 208 -12.46 -5.02 16.77
CA ALA A 208 -12.05 -3.90 15.92
C ALA A 208 -10.59 -4.07 15.49
N TYR A 209 -10.36 -4.15 14.19
CA TYR A 209 -9.06 -4.22 13.56
C TYR A 209 -8.80 -3.00 12.68
N VAL A 210 -7.71 -2.28 12.92
CA VAL A 210 -7.31 -1.11 12.12
C VAL A 210 -6.12 -1.47 11.23
N ASP A 211 -6.35 -1.54 9.91
CA ASP A 211 -5.27 -1.60 8.91
C ASP A 211 -4.73 -0.18 8.69
N ASP A 212 -3.86 0.26 9.57
CA ASP A 212 -3.25 1.59 9.58
C ASP A 212 -1.88 1.62 8.90
N ALA A 213 -1.79 0.93 7.76
CA ALA A 213 -0.54 0.83 7.00
C ALA A 213 0.11 2.20 6.69
N HIS A 214 -0.63 3.29 6.79
CA HIS A 214 -0.19 4.66 6.58
C HIS A 214 -0.21 5.52 7.86
N MET A 215 -0.13 4.93 9.05
CA MET A 215 -0.17 5.65 10.32
C MET A 215 0.81 6.82 10.39
N ALA A 216 2.03 6.64 9.87
CA ALA A 216 3.02 7.72 9.83
C ALA A 216 2.52 8.97 9.08
N SER A 217 1.73 8.79 8.00
CA SER A 217 1.08 9.92 7.30
C SER A 217 -0.01 10.56 8.16
N ARG A 218 -0.81 9.75 8.89
CA ARG A 218 -1.84 10.29 9.78
C ARG A 218 -1.22 11.14 10.88
N VAL A 219 -0.25 10.59 11.58
CA VAL A 219 0.41 11.26 12.71
C VAL A 219 1.21 12.48 12.24
N GLY A 220 2.00 12.35 11.17
CA GLY A 220 2.90 13.41 10.72
C GLY A 220 2.20 14.50 9.93
N TYR A 221 1.38 14.16 8.95
CA TYR A 221 0.74 15.15 8.07
C TYR A 221 -0.62 15.61 8.60
N PHE A 222 -1.54 14.69 8.90
CA PHE A 222 -2.88 15.03 9.39
C PHE A 222 -2.90 15.39 10.88
N ARG A 223 -1.77 15.22 11.60
CA ARG A 223 -1.63 15.50 13.05
C ARG A 223 -2.63 14.75 13.91
N GLU A 224 -2.98 13.56 13.50
CA GLU A 224 -3.92 12.72 14.20
C GLU A 224 -3.23 11.88 15.29
N PRO A 225 -3.99 11.40 16.28
CA PRO A 225 -3.47 10.52 17.32
C PRO A 225 -2.95 9.20 16.74
N ARG A 226 -2.13 8.48 17.50
CA ARG A 226 -1.65 7.14 17.17
C ARG A 226 -2.83 6.15 17.22
N THR A 227 -2.65 4.98 16.63
CA THR A 227 -3.78 4.06 16.35
C THR A 227 -4.57 3.67 17.61
N PHE A 228 -3.91 3.32 18.72
CA PHE A 228 -4.58 2.93 19.96
C PHE A 228 -5.14 4.13 20.76
N GLU A 229 -4.83 5.35 20.36
CA GLU A 229 -5.40 6.59 20.92
C GLU A 229 -6.66 7.05 20.16
N LEU A 230 -7.03 6.37 19.04
CA LEU A 230 -8.23 6.68 18.27
C LEU A 230 -9.52 6.28 19.00
N GLY A 231 -9.49 5.18 19.76
CA GLY A 231 -10.62 4.62 20.46
C GLY A 231 -10.39 3.17 20.89
N ALA A 232 -11.46 2.40 21.02
CA ALA A 232 -11.39 1.01 21.44
C ALA A 232 -10.94 0.10 20.28
N VAL A 233 -9.63 -0.03 20.09
CA VAL A 233 -8.99 -0.88 19.09
C VAL A 233 -8.52 -2.18 19.74
N ASP A 234 -8.88 -3.33 19.15
CA ASP A 234 -8.42 -4.64 19.63
C ASP A 234 -7.11 -5.06 18.97
N LEU A 235 -6.95 -4.78 17.67
CA LEU A 235 -5.80 -5.14 16.86
C LEU A 235 -5.51 -4.04 15.86
N ALA A 236 -4.24 -3.85 15.53
CA ALA A 236 -3.84 -2.94 14.45
C ALA A 236 -2.53 -3.38 13.80
N VAL A 237 -2.33 -2.94 12.56
CA VAL A 237 -1.05 -3.08 11.86
C VAL A 237 -0.67 -1.76 11.21
N CYS A 238 0.61 -1.36 11.33
CA CYS A 238 1.19 -0.30 10.52
C CYS A 238 2.41 -0.78 9.75
N SER A 239 2.86 0.01 8.75
CA SER A 239 4.02 -0.32 7.93
C SER A 239 5.28 0.35 8.49
N ALA A 240 6.37 -0.41 8.61
CA ALA A 240 7.66 0.13 9.02
C ALA A 240 8.40 0.85 7.88
N ASP A 241 7.95 0.73 6.62
CA ASP A 241 8.61 1.32 5.45
C ASP A 241 7.83 2.46 4.78
N LYS A 242 6.60 2.75 5.22
CA LYS A 242 5.78 3.83 4.64
C LYS A 242 5.90 5.11 5.46
N HIS A 243 6.68 6.07 4.97
CA HIS A 243 7.03 7.29 5.70
C HIS A 243 7.72 7.04 7.06
N VAL A 244 8.18 5.82 7.28
CA VAL A 244 9.06 5.40 8.38
C VAL A 244 10.34 4.89 7.75
N ALA A 245 11.49 5.23 8.31
CA ALA A 245 12.79 4.91 7.71
C ALA A 245 13.24 3.46 7.98
N GLY A 246 12.30 2.51 7.94
CA GLY A 246 12.55 1.11 8.24
C GLY A 246 12.49 0.18 7.03
N PRO A 247 12.82 -1.08 7.25
CA PRO A 247 12.66 -2.12 6.24
C PRO A 247 11.19 -2.40 6.00
N ARG A 248 10.91 -3.14 4.93
CA ARG A 248 9.56 -3.61 4.64
C ARG A 248 9.12 -4.63 5.69
N ALA A 249 8.32 -4.20 6.65
CA ALA A 249 7.76 -5.04 7.71
C ALA A 249 6.39 -4.51 8.15
N GLY A 250 5.59 -5.36 8.77
CA GLY A 250 4.37 -5.01 9.49
C GLY A 250 4.65 -4.93 10.99
N VAL A 251 4.34 -3.80 11.59
CA VAL A 251 4.31 -3.63 13.05
C VAL A 251 2.89 -3.96 13.48
N PHE A 252 2.70 -5.13 14.04
CA PHE A 252 1.40 -5.65 14.45
C PHE A 252 1.25 -5.54 15.97
N VAL A 253 0.21 -4.89 16.43
CA VAL A 253 -0.01 -4.61 17.86
C VAL A 253 -1.47 -4.92 18.22
N GLY A 254 -1.72 -5.38 19.41
CA GLY A 254 -3.08 -5.61 19.89
C GLY A 254 -3.17 -6.20 21.27
N ARG A 255 -4.40 -6.58 21.67
CA ARG A 255 -4.67 -7.26 22.91
C ARG A 255 -3.75 -8.49 23.07
N ALA A 256 -3.19 -8.66 24.26
CA ALA A 256 -2.16 -9.67 24.53
C ALA A 256 -2.63 -11.11 24.23
N ASP A 257 -3.90 -11.43 24.51
CA ASP A 257 -4.50 -12.73 24.21
C ASP A 257 -4.56 -13.01 22.71
N LEU A 258 -5.04 -12.05 21.92
CA LEU A 258 -5.17 -12.16 20.45
C LEU A 258 -3.79 -12.20 19.78
N VAL A 259 -2.86 -11.33 20.22
CA VAL A 259 -1.49 -11.31 19.66
C VAL A 259 -0.75 -12.61 19.96
N THR A 260 -0.97 -13.23 21.13
CA THR A 260 -0.39 -14.54 21.44
C THR A 260 -0.95 -15.63 20.54
N GLN A 261 -2.28 -15.66 20.30
CA GLN A 261 -2.91 -16.60 19.39
C GLN A 261 -2.42 -16.46 17.95
N ILE A 262 -2.37 -15.21 17.45
CA ILE A 262 -1.90 -14.91 16.10
C ILE A 262 -0.41 -15.20 15.98
N GLY A 263 0.39 -14.88 17.02
CA GLY A 263 1.83 -15.14 17.07
C GLY A 263 2.18 -16.61 16.91
N SER A 264 1.42 -17.50 17.53
CA SER A 264 1.59 -18.96 17.33
C SER A 264 1.52 -19.31 15.83
N ARG A 265 0.55 -18.76 15.12
CA ARG A 265 0.38 -19.00 13.67
C ARG A 265 1.45 -18.32 12.83
N VAL A 266 1.92 -17.14 13.28
CA VAL A 266 3.03 -16.42 12.61
C VAL A 266 4.29 -17.27 12.60
N TYR A 267 4.67 -17.85 13.75
CA TYR A 267 5.85 -18.71 13.85
C TYR A 267 5.68 -20.04 13.13
N GLU A 268 4.49 -20.67 13.22
CA GLU A 268 4.17 -21.91 12.51
C GLU A 268 4.34 -21.77 10.99
N LEU A 269 4.00 -20.60 10.43
CA LEU A 269 4.04 -20.34 8.99
C LEU A 269 5.30 -19.58 8.51
N GLY A 270 6.25 -19.28 9.41
CA GLY A 270 7.47 -18.54 9.07
C GLY A 270 7.20 -17.13 8.56
N LEU A 271 6.24 -16.43 9.15
CA LEU A 271 5.85 -15.08 8.76
C LEU A 271 6.46 -13.99 9.64
N GLU A 272 7.22 -14.38 10.69
CA GLU A 272 7.92 -13.44 11.55
C GLU A 272 9.00 -12.64 10.79
N ALA A 273 9.34 -11.48 11.32
CA ALA A 273 10.42 -10.69 10.77
C ALA A 273 11.77 -11.38 11.03
N GLN A 274 12.61 -11.42 10.00
CA GLN A 274 13.98 -11.93 10.12
C GLN A 274 14.85 -10.95 10.90
N ALA A 275 15.97 -11.43 11.45
CA ALA A 275 16.86 -10.69 12.34
C ALA A 275 17.17 -9.25 11.87
N GLY A 276 17.57 -9.09 10.60
CA GLY A 276 17.84 -7.77 10.04
C GLY A 276 16.62 -6.86 9.94
N GLN A 277 15.43 -7.43 9.63
CA GLN A 277 14.18 -6.66 9.64
C GLN A 277 13.82 -6.23 11.06
N TYR A 278 13.94 -7.13 12.02
CA TYR A 278 13.62 -6.87 13.43
C TYR A 278 14.42 -5.68 13.99
N VAL A 279 15.75 -5.70 13.80
CA VAL A 279 16.65 -4.62 14.22
C VAL A 279 16.36 -3.33 13.48
N GLY A 280 16.23 -3.40 12.16
CA GLY A 280 15.93 -2.22 11.33
C GLY A 280 14.59 -1.58 11.69
N VAL A 281 13.58 -2.37 12.04
CA VAL A 281 12.29 -1.85 12.56
C VAL A 281 12.49 -1.15 13.90
N ALA A 282 13.20 -1.78 14.87
CA ALA A 282 13.45 -1.17 16.16
C ALA A 282 14.11 0.21 16.02
N ASN A 283 15.15 0.30 15.20
CA ASN A 283 15.88 1.54 14.93
C ASN A 283 14.99 2.60 14.26
N ALA A 284 14.19 2.20 13.26
CA ALA A 284 13.29 3.11 12.56
C ALA A 284 12.20 3.67 13.47
N LEU A 285 11.60 2.83 14.33
CA LEU A 285 10.56 3.26 15.26
C LEU A 285 11.11 4.15 16.37
N ARG A 286 12.33 3.84 16.87
CA ARG A 286 13.04 4.67 17.85
C ARG A 286 13.32 6.07 17.33
N ASN A 287 13.69 6.17 16.04
CA ASN A 287 14.10 7.42 15.41
C ASN A 287 12.98 8.07 14.58
N PHE A 288 11.74 7.58 14.68
CA PHE A 288 10.62 8.15 13.93
C PHE A 288 10.35 9.60 14.34
N ASP A 289 10.48 10.49 13.38
CA ASP A 289 10.18 11.91 13.53
C ASP A 289 9.01 12.30 12.62
N PRO A 290 7.81 12.59 13.18
CA PRO A 290 6.66 13.02 12.41
C PRO A 290 6.85 14.39 11.71
N GLU A 291 7.80 15.20 12.18
CA GLU A 291 8.09 16.50 11.58
C GLU A 291 8.65 16.38 10.15
N VAL A 292 9.46 15.36 9.89
CA VAL A 292 9.94 15.06 8.52
C VAL A 292 8.77 14.83 7.56
N ILE A 293 7.72 14.15 8.02
CA ILE A 293 6.53 13.90 7.22
C ILE A 293 5.71 15.17 7.03
N ARG A 294 5.66 16.03 8.05
CA ARG A 294 4.99 17.34 7.95
C ARG A 294 5.68 18.24 6.92
N GLN A 295 7.01 18.30 6.92
CA GLN A 295 7.77 19.08 5.93
C GLN A 295 7.54 18.56 4.51
N ALA A 296 7.51 17.24 4.32
CA ALA A 296 7.13 16.64 3.04
C ALA A 296 5.70 17.03 2.63
N GLY A 297 4.77 17.15 3.58
CA GLY A 297 3.41 17.63 3.35
C GLY A 297 3.35 19.06 2.83
N LEU A 298 4.11 19.98 3.41
CA LEU A 298 4.17 21.39 2.94
C LEU A 298 4.68 21.46 1.48
N LEU A 299 5.64 20.64 1.10
CA LEU A 299 6.08 20.55 -0.30
C LEU A 299 4.98 19.97 -1.20
N ALA A 300 4.20 19.00 -0.70
CA ALA A 300 3.08 18.43 -1.45
C ALA A 300 1.98 19.46 -1.70
N GLU A 301 1.68 20.32 -0.75
CA GLU A 301 0.73 21.44 -0.91
C GLU A 301 1.20 22.41 -1.99
N GLN A 302 2.48 22.77 -2.02
CA GLN A 302 3.07 23.60 -3.08
C GLN A 302 2.98 22.91 -4.45
N LEU A 303 3.27 21.59 -4.51
CA LEU A 303 3.14 20.81 -5.75
C LEU A 303 1.69 20.76 -6.22
N LEU A 304 0.73 20.63 -5.30
CA LEU A 304 -0.69 20.60 -5.62
C LEU A 304 -1.12 21.88 -6.34
N VAL A 305 -0.72 23.05 -5.85
CA VAL A 305 -1.04 24.33 -6.49
C VAL A 305 -0.56 24.35 -7.93
N VAL A 306 0.67 23.90 -8.18
CA VAL A 306 1.23 23.85 -9.55
C VAL A 306 0.49 22.84 -10.42
N LEU A 307 0.14 21.68 -9.90
CA LEU A 307 -0.55 20.65 -10.68
C LEU A 307 -2.02 20.98 -10.91
N GLN A 308 -2.69 21.60 -9.94
CA GLN A 308 -4.09 22.02 -10.12
C GLN A 308 -4.25 23.15 -11.13
N SER A 309 -3.26 24.02 -11.28
CA SER A 309 -3.29 25.03 -12.34
C SER A 309 -3.29 24.43 -13.76
N LYS A 310 -2.80 23.16 -13.90
CA LYS A 310 -2.74 22.43 -15.17
C LYS A 310 -3.86 21.40 -15.33
N TYR A 311 -4.21 20.69 -14.25
CA TYR A 311 -5.04 19.50 -14.29
C TYR A 311 -6.34 19.63 -13.49
N GLY A 312 -6.59 20.79 -12.87
CA GLY A 312 -7.78 21.03 -12.06
C GLY A 312 -7.90 20.04 -10.89
N SER A 313 -9.12 19.64 -10.60
CA SER A 313 -9.45 18.71 -9.51
C SER A 313 -8.95 17.26 -9.70
N LYS A 314 -8.38 16.92 -10.87
CA LYS A 314 -7.78 15.60 -11.13
C LYS A 314 -6.51 15.38 -10.29
N ALA A 315 -5.82 16.45 -9.90
CA ALA A 315 -4.74 16.40 -8.92
C ALA A 315 -5.29 16.67 -7.51
N TYR A 316 -5.00 15.77 -6.56
CA TYR A 316 -5.47 15.89 -5.18
C TYR A 316 -4.38 15.52 -4.17
N LEU A 317 -4.46 16.09 -2.96
CA LEU A 317 -3.58 15.72 -1.85
C LEU A 317 -3.94 14.33 -1.32
N GLY A 318 -2.92 13.53 -1.04
CA GLY A 318 -3.04 12.22 -0.44
C GLY A 318 -2.01 12.03 0.68
N GLY A 319 -2.13 12.78 1.76
CA GLY A 319 -1.11 12.89 2.79
C GLY A 319 0.09 13.72 2.29
N PRO A 320 1.35 13.34 2.59
CA PRO A 320 2.53 14.12 2.18
C PRO A 320 2.88 13.91 0.70
N GLY A 321 1.90 13.99 -0.19
CA GLY A 321 2.06 13.84 -1.63
C GLY A 321 0.83 14.20 -2.43
N VAL A 322 1.01 14.31 -3.76
CA VAL A 322 -0.06 14.56 -4.72
C VAL A 322 -0.33 13.31 -5.53
N SER A 323 -1.59 13.06 -5.82
CA SER A 323 -2.05 11.90 -6.57
C SER A 323 -2.93 12.31 -7.74
N ILE A 324 -2.86 11.53 -8.83
CA ILE A 324 -3.78 11.56 -9.97
C ILE A 324 -4.21 10.10 -10.19
N VAL A 325 -5.50 9.81 -10.20
CA VAL A 325 -5.96 8.44 -10.49
C VAL A 325 -5.69 8.07 -11.94
N GLY A 326 -5.56 6.78 -12.23
CA GLY A 326 -5.19 6.30 -13.56
C GLY A 326 -6.19 6.67 -14.64
N ASP A 327 -7.48 6.70 -14.32
CA ASP A 327 -8.55 7.15 -15.23
C ASP A 327 -8.38 8.63 -15.59
N ASP A 328 -8.09 9.50 -14.60
CA ASP A 328 -7.80 10.92 -14.84
C ASP A 328 -6.51 11.11 -15.68
N ALA A 329 -5.49 10.28 -15.45
CA ALA A 329 -4.27 10.31 -16.25
C ALA A 329 -4.56 9.93 -17.73
N LEU A 330 -5.43 8.95 -17.97
CA LEU A 330 -5.91 8.60 -19.31
C LEU A 330 -6.68 9.76 -19.95
N GLU A 331 -7.61 10.35 -19.23
CA GLU A 331 -8.40 11.48 -19.74
C GLU A 331 -7.53 12.70 -20.08
N ILE A 332 -6.55 13.03 -19.23
CA ILE A 332 -5.55 14.08 -19.51
C ILE A 332 -4.76 13.75 -20.78
N ALA A 333 -4.33 12.49 -20.93
CA ALA A 333 -3.55 12.04 -22.08
C ALA A 333 -4.38 12.06 -23.39
N GLN A 334 -5.65 11.63 -23.32
CA GLN A 334 -6.58 11.69 -24.45
C GLN A 334 -6.83 13.11 -24.94
N GLY A 335 -6.96 14.07 -24.03
CA GLY A 335 -7.10 15.49 -24.38
C GLY A 335 -5.87 16.08 -25.09
N ARG A 336 -4.72 15.39 -25.06
CA ARG A 336 -3.46 15.78 -25.72
C ARG A 336 -3.14 14.98 -26.98
N ALA A 337 -3.85 13.87 -27.21
CA ALA A 337 -3.60 12.97 -28.31
C ALA A 337 -4.21 13.46 -29.60
N ALA A 338 -3.55 13.16 -30.72
CA ALA A 338 -4.12 13.41 -32.07
C ALA A 338 -5.34 12.52 -32.38
N LYS A 339 -5.42 11.33 -31.75
CA LYS A 339 -6.54 10.39 -31.82
C LYS A 339 -6.97 10.05 -30.38
N GLY A 340 -8.19 10.42 -30.02
CA GLY A 340 -8.69 10.32 -28.64
C GLY A 340 -9.16 8.93 -28.20
N LYS A 341 -8.91 7.84 -28.96
CA LYS A 341 -9.32 6.48 -28.59
C LYS A 341 -8.13 5.68 -28.08
N THR A 342 -8.34 4.93 -27.01
CA THR A 342 -7.35 4.02 -26.44
C THR A 342 -8.01 2.75 -25.93
N THR A 343 -7.24 1.66 -25.90
CA THR A 343 -7.59 0.40 -25.21
C THR A 343 -6.80 0.23 -23.92
N LEU A 344 -5.94 1.22 -23.57
CA LEU A 344 -5.24 1.22 -22.29
C LEU A 344 -6.23 1.46 -21.15
N VAL A 345 -5.96 0.84 -20.01
CA VAL A 345 -6.74 1.00 -18.78
C VAL A 345 -5.95 1.77 -17.72
N ALA A 346 -6.61 2.17 -16.65
CA ALA A 346 -6.05 2.99 -15.58
C ALA A 346 -4.71 2.48 -15.01
N VAL A 347 -4.57 1.15 -14.81
CA VAL A 347 -3.33 0.56 -14.25
C VAL A 347 -2.17 0.63 -15.25
N GLU A 348 -2.45 0.52 -16.54
CA GLU A 348 -1.45 0.66 -17.61
C GLU A 348 -1.02 2.12 -17.75
N ALA A 349 -1.95 3.05 -17.74
CA ALA A 349 -1.66 4.49 -17.79
C ALA A 349 -0.80 4.96 -16.64
N ALA A 350 -1.19 4.62 -15.39
CA ALA A 350 -0.41 4.96 -14.21
C ALA A 350 0.99 4.32 -14.24
N GLY A 351 1.08 3.09 -14.77
CA GLY A 351 2.35 2.39 -14.98
C GLY A 351 3.25 3.08 -15.99
N ILE A 352 2.72 3.46 -17.17
CA ILE A 352 3.48 4.15 -18.21
C ILE A 352 4.03 5.48 -17.68
N VAL A 353 3.19 6.30 -17.04
CA VAL A 353 3.65 7.58 -16.45
C VAL A 353 4.79 7.34 -15.45
N ALA A 354 4.63 6.35 -14.57
CA ALA A 354 5.64 6.04 -13.56
C ALA A 354 6.97 5.55 -14.18
N MET A 355 6.90 4.70 -15.20
CA MET A 355 8.09 4.17 -15.89
C MET A 355 8.81 5.24 -16.70
N GLU A 356 8.08 6.15 -17.36
CA GLU A 356 8.66 7.28 -18.10
C GLU A 356 9.35 8.27 -17.16
N MET A 357 8.74 8.63 -16.03
CA MET A 357 9.39 9.50 -15.03
C MET A 357 10.69 8.88 -14.50
N LEU A 358 10.73 7.56 -14.33
CA LEU A 358 11.93 6.84 -13.90
C LEU A 358 12.99 6.80 -15.00
N ALA A 359 12.60 6.49 -16.23
CA ALA A 359 13.53 6.38 -17.37
C ALA A 359 14.22 7.72 -17.67
N GLU A 360 13.42 8.77 -17.81
CA GLU A 360 13.90 10.08 -18.25
C GLU A 360 14.60 10.84 -17.10
N ASP A 361 13.91 11.05 -16.01
CA ASP A 361 14.35 11.96 -14.95
C ASP A 361 14.87 11.25 -13.69
N GLY A 362 14.83 9.91 -13.63
CA GLY A 362 15.24 9.13 -12.46
C GLY A 362 14.28 9.24 -11.27
N ILE A 363 13.03 9.64 -11.52
CA ILE A 363 12.03 9.79 -10.47
C ILE A 363 11.31 8.46 -10.23
N LEU A 364 11.60 7.86 -9.08
CA LEU A 364 10.99 6.63 -8.66
C LEU A 364 9.67 6.90 -7.93
N THR A 365 8.57 6.49 -8.52
CA THR A 365 7.25 6.55 -7.89
C THR A 365 6.73 5.15 -7.54
N ILE A 366 5.70 5.09 -6.69
CA ILE A 366 5.12 3.81 -6.31
C ILE A 366 4.50 3.08 -7.52
N GLY A 367 3.99 3.80 -8.52
CA GLY A 367 3.44 3.20 -9.75
C GLY A 367 4.44 2.33 -10.50
N ALA A 368 5.75 2.63 -10.44
CA ALA A 368 6.80 1.80 -11.02
C ALA A 368 7.10 0.53 -10.21
N VAL A 369 7.21 0.66 -8.87
CA VAL A 369 7.69 -0.41 -7.96
C VAL A 369 6.63 -0.95 -7.01
N SER A 370 5.37 -0.66 -7.23
CA SER A 370 4.27 -1.22 -6.45
C SER A 370 4.20 -2.74 -6.58
N MET A 371 3.70 -3.37 -5.53
CA MET A 371 3.30 -4.77 -5.58
C MET A 371 2.08 -4.94 -6.50
N PRO A 372 1.88 -6.14 -7.05
CA PRO A 372 0.67 -6.48 -7.78
C PRO A 372 -0.59 -6.11 -6.97
N SER A 373 -1.64 -5.74 -7.68
CA SER A 373 -2.93 -5.35 -7.11
C SER A 373 -2.91 -4.03 -6.31
N SER A 374 -1.92 -3.17 -6.51
CA SER A 374 -1.92 -1.80 -5.98
C SER A 374 -2.86 -0.91 -6.80
N ALA A 375 -3.52 0.04 -6.13
CA ALA A 375 -4.41 0.99 -6.81
C ALA A 375 -3.72 1.70 -7.99
N PRO A 376 -4.40 1.86 -9.14
CA PRO A 376 -3.89 2.50 -10.35
C PRO A 376 -3.84 4.03 -10.18
N VAL A 377 -2.82 4.52 -9.50
CA VAL A 377 -2.66 5.94 -9.14
C VAL A 377 -1.23 6.38 -9.40
N VAL A 378 -1.07 7.49 -10.12
CA VAL A 378 0.20 8.23 -10.16
C VAL A 378 0.32 8.97 -8.84
N ARG A 379 1.31 8.59 -8.01
CA ARG A 379 1.55 9.17 -6.68
C ARG A 379 2.92 9.77 -6.60
N LEU A 380 2.98 11.05 -6.29
CA LEU A 380 4.18 11.85 -6.13
C LEU A 380 4.33 12.18 -4.65
N MET A 381 4.88 11.23 -3.88
CA MET A 381 5.09 11.41 -2.45
C MET A 381 6.37 12.22 -2.22
N MET A 382 6.29 13.29 -1.43
CA MET A 382 7.44 14.19 -1.20
C MET A 382 8.49 13.59 -0.25
N TYR A 383 8.37 12.33 0.10
CA TYR A 383 9.28 11.57 0.95
C TYR A 383 9.83 10.34 0.21
N PRO A 384 11.13 10.04 0.33
CA PRO A 384 12.15 10.80 1.08
C PRO A 384 12.78 11.98 0.31
N ASP A 385 12.75 12.01 -1.03
CA ASP A 385 13.62 12.86 -1.86
C ASP A 385 12.93 14.07 -2.51
N GLY A 386 11.68 14.37 -2.18
CA GLY A 386 10.95 15.49 -2.81
C GLY A 386 11.66 16.84 -2.68
N HIS A 387 12.29 17.10 -1.54
CA HIS A 387 13.04 18.33 -1.27
C HIS A 387 14.30 18.47 -2.16
N ARG A 388 14.94 17.34 -2.54
CA ARG A 388 16.14 17.34 -3.42
C ARG A 388 15.80 17.69 -4.86
N LEU A 389 14.60 17.33 -5.30
CA LEU A 389 14.18 17.51 -6.68
C LEU A 389 13.49 18.87 -6.92
N GLY A 390 12.67 19.27 -5.97
CA GLY A 390 11.90 20.51 -6.04
C GLY A 390 10.63 20.41 -6.88
N VAL A 391 9.65 21.21 -6.52
CA VAL A 391 8.27 21.17 -7.04
C VAL A 391 8.19 21.37 -8.55
N GLN A 392 8.93 22.32 -9.10
CA GLN A 392 8.87 22.66 -10.54
C GLN A 392 9.41 21.51 -11.42
N ARG A 393 10.48 20.88 -11.00
CA ARG A 393 11.08 19.76 -11.74
C ARG A 393 10.18 18.52 -11.70
N ILE A 394 9.54 18.25 -10.55
CA ILE A 394 8.55 17.17 -10.42
C ILE A 394 7.37 17.41 -11.37
N ALA A 395 6.81 18.62 -11.35
CA ALA A 395 5.68 18.97 -12.21
C ALA A 395 6.04 18.89 -13.71
N ALA A 396 7.23 19.33 -14.10
CA ALA A 396 7.70 19.25 -15.48
C ALA A 396 7.92 17.80 -15.93
N SER A 397 8.47 16.94 -15.07
CA SER A 397 8.65 15.51 -15.35
C SER A 397 7.30 14.79 -15.53
N LEU A 398 6.34 15.05 -14.64
CA LEU A 398 4.98 14.51 -14.78
C LEU A 398 4.33 14.94 -16.09
N ASP A 399 4.47 16.21 -16.46
CA ASP A 399 3.90 16.76 -17.69
C ASP A 399 4.47 16.08 -18.94
N LYS A 400 5.79 15.85 -18.98
CA LYS A 400 6.45 15.07 -20.05
C LYS A 400 5.94 13.64 -20.11
N ALA A 401 5.82 12.98 -18.97
CA ALA A 401 5.33 11.60 -18.91
C ALA A 401 3.87 11.45 -19.35
N LEU A 402 3.00 12.41 -19.00
CA LEU A 402 1.62 12.47 -19.50
C LEU A 402 1.55 12.76 -21.01
N ASN A 403 2.46 13.60 -21.53
CA ASN A 403 2.58 13.81 -22.99
C ASN A 403 3.05 12.53 -23.69
N LYS A 404 3.97 11.77 -23.10
CA LYS A 404 4.40 10.46 -23.66
C LYS A 404 3.23 9.47 -23.64
N LEU A 405 2.46 9.39 -22.56
CA LEU A 405 1.25 8.57 -22.49
C LEU A 405 0.29 8.93 -23.64
N GLY A 406 0.05 10.23 -23.90
CA GLY A 406 -0.80 10.69 -24.99
C GLY A 406 -0.33 10.25 -26.40
N ARG A 407 1.00 10.09 -26.59
CA ARG A 407 1.58 9.61 -27.87
C ARG A 407 1.46 8.10 -28.08
N VAL A 408 1.31 7.33 -27.01
CA VAL A 408 1.27 5.85 -27.07
C VAL A 408 -0.12 5.26 -26.82
N LEU A 409 -1.16 6.09 -26.76
CA LEU A 409 -2.53 5.64 -26.49
C LEU A 409 -3.05 4.62 -27.51
N ASP A 410 -2.63 4.71 -28.77
CA ASP A 410 -2.96 3.82 -29.88
C ASP A 410 -1.77 2.96 -30.34
N ASP A 411 -0.63 3.05 -29.68
CA ASP A 411 0.59 2.25 -29.94
C ASP A 411 0.85 1.27 -28.79
N LEU A 412 0.13 0.14 -28.81
CA LEU A 412 0.22 -0.88 -27.77
C LEU A 412 1.59 -1.55 -27.69
N ASP A 413 2.36 -1.60 -28.77
CA ASP A 413 3.68 -2.22 -28.77
C ASP A 413 4.67 -1.33 -28.01
N THR A 414 4.69 -0.03 -28.30
CA THR A 414 5.49 0.93 -27.52
C THR A 414 5.03 0.99 -26.07
N ALA A 415 3.72 1.02 -25.79
CA ALA A 415 3.20 1.00 -24.43
C ALA A 415 3.64 -0.27 -23.65
N ARG A 416 3.60 -1.42 -24.32
CA ARG A 416 4.08 -2.70 -23.79
C ARG A 416 5.59 -2.68 -23.51
N GLU A 417 6.37 -2.11 -24.42
CA GLU A 417 7.82 -1.99 -24.25
C GLU A 417 8.16 -1.08 -23.03
N ILE A 418 7.47 0.03 -22.87
CA ILE A 418 7.63 0.90 -21.70
C ILE A 418 7.36 0.12 -20.42
N LEU A 419 6.27 -0.62 -20.34
CA LEU A 419 5.83 -1.34 -19.15
C LEU A 419 6.67 -2.59 -18.87
N LEU A 420 6.86 -3.45 -19.87
CA LEU A 420 7.39 -4.80 -19.69
C LEU A 420 8.80 -5.00 -20.25
N GLY A 421 9.32 -4.04 -21.02
CA GLY A 421 10.61 -4.12 -21.67
C GLY A 421 10.58 -4.75 -23.07
N PRO A 422 11.76 -4.78 -23.75
CA PRO A 422 11.91 -5.39 -25.05
C PRO A 422 11.48 -6.86 -25.07
N ALA A 423 11.07 -7.36 -26.22
CA ALA A 423 10.55 -8.74 -26.36
C ALA A 423 11.54 -9.82 -25.93
N ALA A 424 12.83 -9.59 -26.10
CA ALA A 424 13.89 -10.52 -25.67
C ALA A 424 13.95 -10.79 -24.17
N HIS A 425 13.49 -9.86 -23.34
CA HIS A 425 13.41 -10.01 -21.88
C HIS A 425 12.13 -10.73 -21.42
N ARG A 426 11.16 -10.92 -22.31
CA ARG A 426 9.87 -11.56 -22.01
C ARG A 426 9.93 -13.09 -22.04
N GLY A 427 10.88 -13.66 -22.78
CA GLY A 427 11.08 -15.12 -22.89
C GLY A 427 11.62 -15.79 -21.62
N ALA A 428 12.24 -15.03 -20.72
CA ALA A 428 12.75 -15.55 -19.45
C ALA A 428 11.66 -15.74 -18.37
N THR A 429 10.43 -15.28 -18.65
CA THR A 429 9.27 -15.37 -17.74
C THR A 429 8.13 -16.18 -18.36
N GLN A 430 8.36 -16.90 -19.48
CA GLN A 430 7.36 -17.86 -19.97
C GLN A 430 7.25 -19.01 -18.96
N SER A 431 6.19 -18.88 -18.21
CA SER A 431 5.47 -19.90 -17.44
C SER A 431 6.04 -21.31 -17.50
N ILE A 432 6.48 -21.79 -16.37
CA ILE A 432 6.17 -23.18 -16.02
C ILE A 432 4.63 -23.21 -16.05
N ALA A 433 4.06 -23.81 -17.10
CA ALA A 433 2.65 -24.14 -17.13
C ALA A 433 2.41 -25.06 -15.94
N VAL A 434 1.82 -24.52 -14.89
CA VAL A 434 1.29 -25.35 -13.81
C VAL A 434 0.13 -26.09 -14.44
N GLU A 435 0.33 -27.35 -14.77
CA GLU A 435 -0.79 -28.22 -15.12
C GLU A 435 -1.83 -28.14 -14.01
N PRO A 436 -3.11 -27.96 -14.34
CA PRO A 436 -4.16 -27.96 -13.33
C PRO A 436 -4.05 -29.28 -12.56
N ALA A 437 -3.93 -29.17 -11.23
CA ALA A 437 -3.93 -30.33 -10.35
C ALA A 437 -5.16 -31.17 -10.68
N THR A 438 -4.92 -32.31 -11.31
CA THR A 438 -5.94 -33.30 -11.56
C THR A 438 -6.55 -33.65 -10.20
N ALA A 439 -7.85 -33.48 -10.08
CA ALA A 439 -8.60 -33.81 -8.89
C ALA A 439 -8.22 -35.24 -8.44
N LEU A 440 -7.61 -35.32 -7.25
CA LEU A 440 -7.49 -36.57 -6.54
C LEU A 440 -8.91 -37.07 -6.27
N SER A 441 -9.37 -37.99 -7.13
CA SER A 441 -10.59 -38.73 -6.93
C SER A 441 -10.48 -39.50 -5.61
N ALA A 442 -11.49 -39.32 -4.77
CA ALA A 442 -11.69 -40.05 -3.53
C ALA A 442 -11.50 -41.55 -3.71
N ARG A 443 -10.64 -42.14 -2.89
CA ARG A 443 -10.75 -43.52 -2.40
C ARG A 443 -10.59 -43.50 -0.88
#